data_7ceabe8e5328cf38052ea2667b51b1e4
#
_entry.id   7ceabe8e5328cf38052ea2667b51b1e4
#
_cell.length_a   1.000
_cell.length_b   1.000
_cell.length_c   1.000
_cell.angle_alpha   90.00
_cell.angle_beta   90.00
_cell.angle_gamma   90.00
#
_symmetry.space_group_name_H-M   'P 1'
#
loop_
_entity.id
_entity.type
_entity.pdbx_description
1 polymer ?
#
loop_
_entity_poly.entity_id
_entity_poly.type
_entity_poly.pdbx_seq_one_letter_code
_entity_poly.pdbx_strand_id
1 'polypeptide(L)'
;MPDPRRIVGTLAVLLLVTACTTADPPDPGPDPRAEAVMRIVNDTMADAHLKAAIVRVTEDGDEIVTRAVGESMTGVPATADMHFRNGAVAISYVATLLLLLAEDGTVSLDDRLSRWLPDVPHADRVTLGQLAQMTSGYHDYVLGNDAFADAAFADPFRAYTTDDLLDFAVHKPLQYEPGTNWSYAHTNYVLLGLALEKATGRPMTDLLDEKVLRPLGLTGTRASLTAEIPEPALHAYTSERRQALRIPDGTSFYEESTYWNPSWTITHGAIQTATIADLEATAVGIGSGKLLSPDSYRRMVSTDLRGRTRAQPGCPTCMPMTDRYTYGIGIVISGDWLLQNPMFSGYGGLEAYLPARKLAIAVAVTFAPEAFDAQGNYTNAAQTLFSRIAAELAPDDAPPVPR
;
A
#
# COMPACT_ATOMS: atom_id res chain seq x y z
N MET A 1 -38.51 44.67 -79.96
CA MET A 1 -37.81 45.95 -79.77
C MET A 1 -37.32 46.02 -78.33
N PRO A 2 -36.15 46.52 -78.05
CA PRO A 2 -35.18 45.80 -77.24
C PRO A 2 -35.27 46.05 -75.73
N ASP A 3 -34.83 45.04 -75.04
CA ASP A 3 -34.57 44.88 -73.66
C ASP A 3 -33.41 45.80 -73.17
N PRO A 4 -33.46 46.36 -71.95
CA PRO A 4 -32.31 46.92 -71.29
C PRO A 4 -31.86 45.99 -70.10
N ARG A 5 -30.68 45.47 -70.26
CA ARG A 5 -29.93 44.64 -69.29
C ARG A 5 -29.67 45.41 -67.97
N ARG A 6 -30.07 44.87 -66.89
CA ARG A 6 -29.67 45.28 -65.54
C ARG A 6 -28.35 44.56 -65.17
N ILE A 7 -27.33 45.39 -64.96
CA ILE A 7 -26.04 44.94 -64.37
C ILE A 7 -26.20 44.94 -62.85
N VAL A 8 -26.11 43.76 -62.23
CA VAL A 8 -26.03 43.64 -60.79
C VAL A 8 -24.57 43.50 -60.43
N GLY A 9 -24.00 44.54 -59.81
CA GLY A 9 -22.65 44.46 -59.25
C GLY A 9 -22.64 43.74 -57.94
N THR A 10 -21.92 42.64 -57.90
CA THR A 10 -21.68 41.88 -56.67
C THR A 10 -20.47 42.43 -55.92
N LEU A 11 -20.72 43.08 -54.79
CA LEU A 11 -19.68 43.52 -53.86
C LEU A 11 -19.17 42.36 -53.05
N ALA A 12 -17.96 41.86 -53.31
CA ALA A 12 -17.29 40.88 -52.51
C ALA A 12 -16.65 41.53 -51.27
N VAL A 13 -17.21 41.27 -50.09
CA VAL A 13 -16.62 41.67 -48.82
C VAL A 13 -15.61 40.59 -48.41
N LEU A 14 -14.32 40.90 -48.47
CA LEU A 14 -13.23 40.08 -47.97
C LEU A 14 -13.19 40.23 -46.44
N LEU A 15 -13.70 39.22 -45.69
CA LEU A 15 -13.47 39.10 -44.27
C LEU A 15 -12.07 38.50 -44.02
N LEU A 16 -11.13 39.36 -43.60
CA LEU A 16 -9.85 38.91 -43.05
C LEU A 16 -10.10 38.32 -41.66
N VAL A 17 -10.14 36.98 -41.56
CA VAL A 17 -10.07 36.27 -40.27
C VAL A 17 -8.62 36.26 -39.86
N THR A 18 -8.24 37.14 -38.94
CA THR A 18 -6.96 37.04 -38.21
C THR A 18 -7.05 35.88 -37.24
N ALA A 19 -6.53 34.70 -37.61
CA ALA A 19 -6.31 33.62 -36.70
C ALA A 19 -5.19 33.99 -35.70
N CYS A 20 -5.55 34.37 -34.48
CA CYS A 20 -4.60 34.36 -33.36
C CYS A 20 -4.21 32.92 -33.09
N THR A 21 -3.12 32.46 -33.65
CA THR A 21 -2.46 31.27 -33.15
C THR A 21 -1.85 31.62 -31.78
N THR A 22 -2.55 31.30 -30.71
CA THR A 22 -1.92 31.17 -29.39
C THR A 22 -0.92 30.05 -29.54
N ALA A 23 0.37 30.38 -29.62
CA ALA A 23 1.41 29.36 -29.45
C ALA A 23 1.21 28.73 -28.07
N ASP A 24 1.08 27.43 -28.03
CA ASP A 24 1.13 26.69 -26.75
C ASP A 24 2.42 27.10 -26.03
N PRO A 25 2.38 27.32 -24.72
CA PRO A 25 3.58 27.56 -23.94
C PRO A 25 4.60 26.44 -24.25
N PRO A 26 5.88 26.74 -24.37
CA PRO A 26 6.90 25.71 -24.60
C PRO A 26 6.79 24.65 -23.51
N ASP A 27 6.89 23.39 -23.92
CA ASP A 27 6.99 22.26 -23.02
C ASP A 27 8.05 22.59 -21.94
N PRO A 28 7.71 22.58 -20.64
CA PRO A 28 8.62 23.01 -19.57
C PRO A 28 9.89 22.17 -19.47
N GLY A 29 10.02 21.12 -20.27
CA GLY A 29 11.12 20.16 -20.20
C GLY A 29 10.99 19.26 -18.95
N PRO A 30 11.88 18.26 -18.81
CA PRO A 30 11.85 17.37 -17.65
C PRO A 30 12.16 18.15 -16.38
N ASP A 31 11.41 17.87 -15.31
CA ASP A 31 11.65 18.46 -13.99
C ASP A 31 13.09 18.15 -13.51
N PRO A 32 13.89 19.15 -13.15
CA PRO A 32 15.29 18.95 -12.72
C PRO A 32 15.40 18.03 -11.47
N ARG A 33 14.36 17.94 -10.66
CA ARG A 33 14.29 17.04 -9.52
C ARG A 33 14.24 15.56 -9.94
N ALA A 34 13.74 15.28 -11.14
CA ALA A 34 13.71 13.92 -11.68
C ALA A 34 15.12 13.29 -11.75
N GLU A 35 16.13 14.05 -12.15
CA GLU A 35 17.50 13.56 -12.21
C GLU A 35 18.07 13.24 -10.82
N ALA A 36 17.73 14.06 -9.81
CA ALA A 36 18.14 13.82 -8.43
C ALA A 36 17.50 12.53 -7.90
N VAL A 37 16.19 12.35 -8.10
CA VAL A 37 15.47 11.12 -7.73
C VAL A 37 16.10 9.91 -8.42
N MET A 38 16.38 9.99 -9.73
CA MET A 38 16.92 8.84 -10.47
C MET A 38 18.36 8.48 -10.06
N ARG A 39 19.18 9.43 -9.64
CA ARG A 39 20.48 9.11 -9.01
C ARG A 39 20.29 8.31 -7.73
N ILE A 40 19.37 8.74 -6.85
CA ILE A 40 19.04 8.04 -5.61
C ILE A 40 18.53 6.62 -5.89
N VAL A 41 17.67 6.45 -6.91
CA VAL A 41 17.18 5.13 -7.33
C VAL A 41 18.35 4.23 -7.75
N ASN A 42 19.22 4.69 -8.64
CA ASN A 42 20.35 3.90 -9.14
C ASN A 42 21.33 3.54 -8.03
N ASP A 43 21.66 4.48 -7.14
CA ASP A 43 22.55 4.23 -6.00
C ASP A 43 21.94 3.21 -5.05
N THR A 44 20.62 3.33 -4.76
CA THR A 44 19.94 2.39 -3.86
C THR A 44 19.80 1.01 -4.49
N MET A 45 19.58 0.93 -5.81
CA MET A 45 19.59 -0.36 -6.52
C MET A 45 20.90 -1.11 -6.35
N ALA A 46 22.03 -0.39 -6.46
CA ALA A 46 23.36 -0.98 -6.26
C ALA A 46 23.63 -1.35 -4.79
N ASP A 47 23.34 -0.42 -3.86
CA ASP A 47 23.60 -0.60 -2.42
C ASP A 47 22.79 -1.73 -1.80
N ALA A 48 21.52 -1.87 -2.20
CA ALA A 48 20.57 -2.83 -1.65
C ALA A 48 20.39 -4.09 -2.52
N HIS A 49 21.17 -4.23 -3.58
CA HIS A 49 21.12 -5.35 -4.52
C HIS A 49 19.69 -5.61 -5.05
N LEU A 50 19.05 -4.57 -5.59
CA LEU A 50 17.72 -4.69 -6.14
C LEU A 50 17.76 -5.26 -7.55
N LYS A 51 16.79 -6.12 -7.89
CA LYS A 51 16.59 -6.64 -9.24
C LYS A 51 15.85 -5.63 -10.11
N ALA A 52 14.83 -4.99 -9.56
CA ALA A 52 14.08 -3.91 -10.19
C ALA A 52 13.61 -2.87 -9.15
N ALA A 53 13.43 -1.64 -9.62
CA ALA A 53 12.76 -0.58 -8.90
C ALA A 53 11.81 0.17 -9.84
N ILE A 54 10.59 0.41 -9.40
CA ILE A 54 9.61 1.27 -10.07
C ILE A 54 9.29 2.40 -9.09
N VAL A 55 9.42 3.66 -9.55
CA VAL A 55 9.19 4.84 -8.74
C VAL A 55 8.24 5.80 -9.46
N ARG A 56 7.32 6.40 -8.68
CA ARG A 56 6.51 7.53 -9.12
C ARG A 56 6.50 8.58 -8.01
N VAL A 57 6.77 9.83 -8.39
CA VAL A 57 6.76 10.98 -7.49
C VAL A 57 5.96 12.10 -8.12
N THR A 58 5.03 12.66 -7.34
CA THR A 58 4.20 13.80 -7.76
C THR A 58 4.15 14.85 -6.65
N GLU A 59 4.00 16.12 -6.99
CA GLU A 59 3.78 17.22 -6.05
C GLU A 59 2.65 18.11 -6.55
N ASP A 60 1.62 18.33 -5.74
CA ASP A 60 0.40 19.10 -6.03
C ASP A 60 -0.31 18.66 -7.34
N GLY A 61 -0.18 17.37 -7.69
CA GLY A 61 -0.74 16.77 -8.90
C GLY A 61 0.19 16.78 -10.12
N ASP A 62 1.31 17.50 -10.07
CA ASP A 62 2.30 17.53 -11.14
C ASP A 62 3.29 16.36 -10.98
N GLU A 63 3.58 15.67 -12.10
CA GLU A 63 4.54 14.57 -12.11
C GLU A 63 5.99 15.11 -12.08
N ILE A 64 6.75 14.69 -11.06
CA ILE A 64 8.20 14.90 -11.01
C ILE A 64 8.89 13.81 -11.81
N VAL A 65 8.55 12.54 -11.56
CA VAL A 65 9.12 11.40 -12.26
C VAL A 65 8.23 10.16 -12.16
N THR A 66 8.16 9.40 -13.26
CA THR A 66 7.69 8.01 -13.27
C THR A 66 8.69 7.19 -14.08
N ARG A 67 9.39 6.23 -13.44
CA ARG A 67 10.43 5.42 -14.09
C ARG A 67 10.49 4.02 -13.48
N ALA A 68 10.90 3.08 -14.32
CA ALA A 68 11.31 1.75 -13.92
C ALA A 68 12.77 1.51 -14.30
N VAL A 69 13.51 0.79 -13.47
CA VAL A 69 14.92 0.43 -13.66
C VAL A 69 15.11 -1.03 -13.30
N GLY A 70 16.03 -1.71 -13.98
CA GLY A 70 16.34 -3.12 -13.76
C GLY A 70 15.46 -4.06 -14.57
N GLU A 71 15.33 -5.30 -14.13
CA GLU A 71 14.65 -6.37 -14.84
C GLU A 71 13.57 -7.03 -13.98
N SER A 72 12.40 -7.27 -14.57
CA SER A 72 11.36 -8.12 -13.97
C SER A 72 11.83 -9.58 -13.94
N MET A 73 12.16 -10.12 -15.10
CA MET A 73 12.81 -11.43 -15.27
C MET A 73 14.12 -11.24 -16.03
N THR A 74 14.96 -12.28 -16.09
CA THR A 74 16.19 -12.25 -16.86
C THR A 74 15.91 -11.88 -18.32
N GLY A 75 16.50 -10.75 -18.75
CA GLY A 75 16.34 -10.24 -20.12
C GLY A 75 14.99 -9.55 -20.40
N VAL A 76 14.15 -9.34 -19.38
CA VAL A 76 12.88 -8.62 -19.49
C VAL A 76 12.96 -7.35 -18.65
N PRO A 77 13.15 -6.18 -19.27
CA PRO A 77 13.20 -4.91 -18.55
C PRO A 77 11.93 -4.66 -17.72
N ALA A 78 12.09 -4.10 -16.52
CA ALA A 78 10.96 -3.61 -15.76
C ALA A 78 10.35 -2.37 -16.43
N THR A 79 9.02 -2.25 -16.38
CA THR A 79 8.28 -1.11 -16.93
C THR A 79 7.33 -0.52 -15.89
N ALA A 80 6.96 0.75 -16.03
CA ALA A 80 6.14 1.45 -15.04
C ALA A 80 4.67 1.01 -15.01
N ASP A 81 4.21 0.29 -16.01
CA ASP A 81 2.86 -0.27 -16.11
C ASP A 81 2.73 -1.68 -15.54
N MET A 82 3.83 -2.28 -15.07
CA MET A 82 3.80 -3.60 -14.46
C MET A 82 3.01 -3.61 -13.15
N HIS A 83 2.22 -4.68 -12.99
CA HIS A 83 1.50 -4.95 -11.76
C HIS A 83 2.38 -5.71 -10.77
N PHE A 84 2.16 -5.44 -9.48
CA PHE A 84 2.87 -6.09 -8.37
C PHE A 84 1.95 -6.28 -7.17
N ARG A 85 2.36 -7.09 -6.19
CA ARG A 85 1.65 -7.23 -4.92
C ARG A 85 1.86 -5.98 -4.06
N ASN A 86 0.77 -5.32 -3.66
CA ASN A 86 0.83 -4.11 -2.82
C ASN A 86 0.69 -4.40 -1.31
N GLY A 87 0.53 -5.67 -0.91
CA GLY A 87 0.60 -6.13 0.47
C GLY A 87 -0.23 -5.29 1.45
N ALA A 88 0.42 -4.81 2.51
CA ALA A 88 -0.20 -4.06 3.60
C ALA A 88 -0.83 -2.71 3.20
N VAL A 89 -0.63 -2.21 1.98
CA VAL A 89 -1.38 -1.05 1.47
C VAL A 89 -2.89 -1.30 1.53
N ALA A 90 -3.32 -2.54 1.30
CA ALA A 90 -4.73 -2.94 1.41
C ALA A 90 -5.32 -2.71 2.82
N ILE A 91 -4.51 -2.62 3.86
CA ILE A 91 -4.94 -2.25 5.21
C ILE A 91 -5.58 -0.86 5.22
N SER A 92 -5.00 0.10 4.51
CA SER A 92 -5.52 1.46 4.42
C SER A 92 -6.87 1.51 3.69
N TYR A 93 -7.08 0.63 2.71
CA TYR A 93 -8.39 0.51 2.04
C TYR A 93 -9.48 -0.03 2.98
N VAL A 94 -9.18 -1.08 3.75
CA VAL A 94 -10.14 -1.65 4.71
C VAL A 94 -10.44 -0.66 5.83
N ALA A 95 -9.42 0.09 6.30
CA ALA A 95 -9.60 1.14 7.30
C ALA A 95 -10.47 2.30 6.78
N THR A 96 -10.24 2.73 5.53
CA THR A 96 -11.07 3.75 4.87
C THR A 96 -12.52 3.25 4.74
N LEU A 97 -12.72 2.00 4.32
CA LEU A 97 -14.04 1.39 4.25
C LEU A 97 -14.75 1.38 5.61
N LEU A 98 -14.05 0.99 6.69
CA LEU A 98 -14.60 1.05 8.05
C LEU A 98 -15.10 2.46 8.39
N LEU A 99 -14.30 3.49 8.11
CA LEU A 99 -14.66 4.88 8.41
C LEU A 99 -15.85 5.35 7.58
N LEU A 100 -15.92 4.99 6.29
CA LEU A 100 -17.09 5.28 5.44
C LEU A 100 -18.37 4.61 5.95
N LEU A 101 -18.28 3.35 6.37
CA LEU A 101 -19.41 2.61 6.96
C LEU A 101 -19.80 3.15 8.34
N ALA A 102 -18.88 3.78 9.04
CA ALA A 102 -19.18 4.48 10.29
C ALA A 102 -19.87 5.84 10.03
N GLU A 103 -19.49 6.54 8.97
CA GLU A 103 -20.15 7.81 8.56
C GLU A 103 -21.60 7.59 8.12
N ASP A 104 -21.89 6.49 7.41
CA ASP A 104 -23.24 6.16 6.96
C ASP A 104 -24.08 5.47 8.07
N GLY A 105 -23.52 5.23 9.26
CA GLY A 105 -24.20 4.63 10.41
C GLY A 105 -24.38 3.10 10.33
N THR A 106 -23.78 2.42 9.35
CA THR A 106 -23.83 0.96 9.24
C THR A 106 -23.14 0.29 10.43
N VAL A 107 -22.01 0.86 10.89
CA VAL A 107 -21.24 0.42 12.06
C VAL A 107 -20.81 1.61 12.91
N SER A 108 -20.27 1.35 14.11
CA SER A 108 -19.54 2.31 14.92
C SER A 108 -18.16 1.78 15.24
N LEU A 109 -17.17 2.66 15.36
CA LEU A 109 -15.82 2.27 15.81
C LEU A 109 -15.86 1.65 17.22
N ASP A 110 -16.86 2.02 18.05
CA ASP A 110 -17.07 1.51 19.40
C ASP A 110 -17.89 0.22 19.45
N ASP A 111 -18.44 -0.24 18.32
CA ASP A 111 -19.16 -1.52 18.26
C ASP A 111 -18.25 -2.67 18.66
N ARG A 112 -18.74 -3.56 19.53
CA ARG A 112 -18.02 -4.77 19.92
C ARG A 112 -18.00 -5.77 18.77
N LEU A 113 -16.87 -6.43 18.58
CA LEU A 113 -16.68 -7.47 17.56
C LEU A 113 -17.74 -8.58 17.70
N SER A 114 -18.13 -8.94 18.95
CA SER A 114 -19.15 -9.95 19.25
C SER A 114 -20.53 -9.67 18.64
N ARG A 115 -20.81 -8.44 18.21
CA ARG A 115 -22.06 -8.12 17.50
C ARG A 115 -22.19 -8.91 16.19
N TRP A 116 -21.09 -9.19 15.52
CA TRP A 116 -21.06 -9.89 14.22
C TRP A 116 -20.35 -11.24 14.27
N LEU A 117 -19.36 -11.38 15.18
CA LEU A 117 -18.54 -12.58 15.34
C LEU A 117 -18.56 -13.05 16.81
N PRO A 118 -19.72 -13.49 17.35
CA PRO A 118 -19.88 -13.82 18.75
C PRO A 118 -19.04 -15.01 19.23
N ASP A 119 -18.68 -15.92 18.31
CA ASP A 119 -17.95 -17.15 18.63
C ASP A 119 -16.43 -16.94 18.69
N VAL A 120 -15.94 -15.77 18.27
CA VAL A 120 -14.50 -15.44 18.35
C VAL A 120 -14.14 -15.16 19.82
N PRO A 121 -13.12 -15.83 20.39
CA PRO A 121 -12.69 -15.60 21.76
C PRO A 121 -12.39 -14.11 22.03
N HIS A 122 -12.86 -13.57 23.15
CA HIS A 122 -12.68 -12.16 23.58
C HIS A 122 -13.37 -11.11 22.68
N ALA A 123 -14.22 -11.51 21.74
CA ALA A 123 -14.92 -10.57 20.85
C ALA A 123 -15.81 -9.55 21.59
N ASP A 124 -16.31 -9.91 22.76
CA ASP A 124 -17.10 -9.03 23.66
C ASP A 124 -16.26 -7.92 24.32
N ARG A 125 -14.93 -7.98 24.24
CA ARG A 125 -13.98 -7.05 24.84
C ARG A 125 -13.33 -6.11 23.84
N VAL A 126 -13.35 -6.47 22.55
CA VAL A 126 -12.64 -5.77 21.47
C VAL A 126 -13.64 -5.00 20.61
N THR A 127 -13.28 -3.75 20.21
CA THR A 127 -14.09 -2.94 19.30
C THR A 127 -13.53 -2.94 17.88
N LEU A 128 -14.35 -2.55 16.89
CA LEU A 128 -13.89 -2.40 15.49
C LEU A 128 -12.78 -1.35 15.37
N GLY A 129 -12.86 -0.26 16.11
CA GLY A 129 -11.81 0.77 16.15
C GLY A 129 -10.49 0.22 16.70
N GLN A 130 -10.54 -0.63 17.74
CA GLN A 130 -9.34 -1.27 18.30
C GLN A 130 -8.70 -2.28 17.31
N LEU A 131 -9.49 -3.00 16.54
CA LEU A 131 -8.96 -3.83 15.44
C LEU A 131 -8.25 -2.96 14.39
N ALA A 132 -8.92 -1.91 13.92
CA ALA A 132 -8.38 -1.03 12.89
C ALA A 132 -7.11 -0.26 13.34
N GLN A 133 -7.01 0.08 14.63
CA GLN A 133 -5.84 0.74 15.23
C GLN A 133 -4.78 -0.26 15.73
N MET A 134 -5.03 -1.58 15.57
CA MET A 134 -4.13 -2.65 16.04
C MET A 134 -3.85 -2.62 17.55
N THR A 135 -4.87 -2.26 18.34
CA THR A 135 -4.82 -2.20 19.82
C THR A 135 -5.70 -3.26 20.49
N SER A 136 -6.15 -4.27 19.76
CA SER A 136 -7.04 -5.33 20.26
C SER A 136 -6.40 -6.26 21.28
N GLY A 137 -5.09 -6.50 21.16
CA GLY A 137 -4.37 -7.50 21.97
C GLY A 137 -4.34 -8.91 21.37
N TYR A 138 -5.03 -9.19 20.26
CA TYR A 138 -4.90 -10.48 19.58
C TYR A 138 -3.46 -10.73 19.11
N HIS A 139 -3.02 -11.99 19.18
CA HIS A 139 -1.76 -12.42 18.57
C HIS A 139 -1.81 -12.28 17.05
N ASP A 140 -0.66 -12.02 16.45
CA ASP A 140 -0.52 -12.19 15.01
C ASP A 140 -0.41 -13.67 14.65
N TYR A 141 -1.08 -14.10 13.59
CA TYR A 141 -0.90 -15.45 13.07
C TYR A 141 0.37 -15.54 12.18
N VAL A 142 0.95 -14.44 11.72
CA VAL A 142 2.16 -14.39 10.89
C VAL A 142 3.41 -14.15 11.75
N LEU A 143 3.50 -12.96 12.35
CA LEU A 143 4.71 -12.51 13.02
C LEU A 143 4.86 -13.18 14.39
N GLY A 144 5.99 -13.87 14.59
CA GLY A 144 6.26 -14.60 15.83
C GLY A 144 5.42 -15.87 16.00
N ASN A 145 4.99 -16.48 14.89
CA ASN A 145 4.21 -17.71 14.88
C ASN A 145 4.88 -18.77 14.00
N ASP A 146 5.75 -19.57 14.60
CA ASP A 146 6.52 -20.61 13.90
C ASP A 146 5.62 -21.64 13.21
N ALA A 147 4.48 -22.00 13.82
CA ALA A 147 3.56 -22.97 13.22
C ALA A 147 2.94 -22.47 11.90
N PHE A 148 2.66 -21.18 11.81
CA PHE A 148 2.22 -20.58 10.56
C PHE A 148 3.37 -20.51 9.54
N ALA A 149 4.56 -20.04 9.96
CA ALA A 149 5.73 -19.97 9.11
C ALA A 149 6.09 -21.33 8.50
N ASP A 150 6.08 -22.38 9.31
CA ASP A 150 6.32 -23.77 8.86
C ASP A 150 5.29 -24.20 7.81
N ALA A 151 4.00 -23.92 8.05
CA ALA A 151 2.93 -24.29 7.13
C ALA A 151 3.01 -23.49 5.80
N ALA A 152 3.25 -22.19 5.88
CA ALA A 152 3.32 -21.31 4.70
C ALA A 152 4.56 -21.62 3.84
N PHE A 153 5.70 -21.92 4.47
CA PHE A 153 6.92 -22.27 3.74
C PHE A 153 6.93 -23.73 3.23
N ALA A 154 6.18 -24.63 3.87
CA ALA A 154 6.03 -25.99 3.35
C ALA A 154 5.27 -26.02 2.02
N ASP A 155 4.23 -25.19 1.87
CA ASP A 155 3.44 -25.06 0.65
C ASP A 155 3.04 -23.59 0.40
N PRO A 156 3.89 -22.80 -0.31
CA PRO A 156 3.61 -21.40 -0.58
C PRO A 156 2.47 -21.19 -1.58
N PHE A 157 1.97 -22.24 -2.23
CA PHE A 157 0.85 -22.18 -3.16
C PHE A 157 -0.50 -22.51 -2.49
N ARG A 158 -0.48 -22.92 -1.23
CA ARG A 158 -1.70 -23.20 -0.46
C ARG A 158 -2.58 -21.96 -0.37
N ALA A 159 -3.87 -22.12 -0.70
CA ALA A 159 -4.91 -21.13 -0.39
C ALA A 159 -5.39 -21.36 1.05
N TYR A 160 -5.30 -20.31 1.88
CA TYR A 160 -5.82 -20.29 3.25
C TYR A 160 -7.22 -19.72 3.27
N THR A 161 -8.12 -20.34 4.04
CA THR A 161 -9.38 -19.72 4.43
C THR A 161 -9.15 -18.78 5.63
N THR A 162 -10.09 -17.88 5.89
CA THR A 162 -10.04 -17.02 7.08
C THR A 162 -10.05 -17.83 8.38
N ASP A 163 -10.78 -18.95 8.41
CA ASP A 163 -10.80 -19.84 9.57
C ASP A 163 -9.43 -20.51 9.79
N ASP A 164 -8.78 -21.01 8.72
CA ASP A 164 -7.40 -21.54 8.81
C ASP A 164 -6.45 -20.51 9.45
N LEU A 165 -6.55 -19.24 9.07
CA LEU A 165 -5.67 -18.18 9.58
C LEU A 165 -5.97 -17.85 11.04
N LEU A 166 -7.25 -17.72 11.38
CA LEU A 166 -7.67 -17.38 12.74
C LEU A 166 -7.31 -18.46 13.75
N ASP A 167 -7.35 -19.74 13.38
CA ASP A 167 -6.98 -20.87 14.24
C ASP A 167 -5.53 -20.77 14.74
N PHE A 168 -4.62 -20.14 14.00
CA PHE A 168 -3.25 -19.92 14.47
C PHE A 168 -3.14 -18.89 15.61
N ALA A 169 -4.14 -18.04 15.84
CA ALA A 169 -4.00 -16.87 16.71
C ALA A 169 -5.11 -16.67 17.74
N VAL A 170 -6.39 -16.80 17.37
CA VAL A 170 -7.51 -16.31 18.22
C VAL A 170 -7.74 -17.08 19.50
N HIS A 171 -7.29 -18.35 19.57
CA HIS A 171 -7.44 -19.19 20.76
C HIS A 171 -6.37 -18.92 21.83
N LYS A 172 -5.35 -18.10 21.53
CA LYS A 172 -4.35 -17.67 22.49
C LYS A 172 -4.93 -16.58 23.41
N PRO A 173 -4.53 -16.51 24.69
CA PRO A 173 -4.88 -15.37 25.54
C PRO A 173 -4.45 -14.05 24.91
N LEU A 174 -5.21 -12.97 25.12
CA LEU A 174 -4.80 -11.64 24.61
C LEU A 174 -3.42 -11.26 25.18
N GLN A 175 -2.58 -10.66 24.37
CA GLN A 175 -1.24 -10.20 24.76
C GLN A 175 -1.29 -9.08 25.79
N TYR A 176 -2.33 -8.27 25.76
CA TYR A 176 -2.62 -7.17 26.67
C TYR A 176 -4.12 -6.85 26.64
N GLU A 177 -4.58 -6.06 27.63
CA GLU A 177 -5.96 -5.57 27.65
C GLU A 177 -6.24 -4.67 26.43
N PRO A 178 -7.36 -4.87 25.71
CA PRO A 178 -7.71 -4.07 24.55
C PRO A 178 -7.62 -2.56 24.82
N GLY A 179 -6.92 -1.85 23.92
CA GLY A 179 -6.70 -0.41 24.00
C GLY A 179 -5.54 0.05 24.89
N THR A 180 -4.81 -0.87 25.55
CA THR A 180 -3.74 -0.50 26.50
C THR A 180 -2.32 -0.57 25.94
N ASN A 181 -2.15 -1.17 24.75
CA ASN A 181 -0.89 -1.26 24.03
C ASN A 181 -1.17 -1.39 22.54
N TRP A 182 -0.14 -1.46 21.73
CA TRP A 182 -0.20 -1.66 20.29
C TRP A 182 0.67 -2.85 19.86
N SER A 183 0.16 -3.61 18.90
CA SER A 183 0.90 -4.73 18.29
C SER A 183 0.40 -4.90 16.86
N TYR A 184 1.31 -4.83 15.88
CA TYR A 184 0.95 -5.18 14.51
C TYR A 184 0.48 -6.63 14.47
N ALA A 185 -0.71 -6.87 13.94
CA ALA A 185 -1.25 -8.22 13.80
C ALA A 185 -2.22 -8.30 12.61
N HIS A 186 -1.93 -9.17 11.65
CA HIS A 186 -2.81 -9.49 10.52
C HIS A 186 -4.19 -9.96 10.99
N THR A 187 -4.24 -10.68 12.12
CA THR A 187 -5.47 -11.15 12.78
C THR A 187 -6.50 -10.04 12.93
N ASN A 188 -6.05 -8.81 13.25
CA ASN A 188 -6.96 -7.67 13.41
C ASN A 188 -7.76 -7.39 12.12
N TYR A 189 -7.08 -7.40 10.97
CA TYR A 189 -7.70 -7.04 9.70
C TYR A 189 -8.47 -8.19 9.06
N VAL A 190 -8.15 -9.44 9.39
CA VAL A 190 -9.02 -10.59 9.07
C VAL A 190 -10.34 -10.48 9.84
N LEU A 191 -10.30 -10.27 11.16
CA LEU A 191 -11.49 -10.12 11.99
C LEU A 191 -12.32 -8.89 11.60
N LEU A 192 -11.66 -7.76 11.33
CA LEU A 192 -12.33 -6.53 10.90
C LEU A 192 -13.07 -6.75 9.58
N GLY A 193 -12.42 -7.32 8.58
CA GLY A 193 -13.05 -7.58 7.30
C GLY A 193 -14.25 -8.50 7.39
N LEU A 194 -14.15 -9.61 8.15
CA LEU A 194 -15.27 -10.52 8.41
C LEU A 194 -16.43 -9.80 9.10
N ALA A 195 -16.14 -8.93 10.08
CA ALA A 195 -17.17 -8.14 10.74
C ALA A 195 -17.88 -7.17 9.78
N LEU A 196 -17.13 -6.51 8.88
CA LEU A 196 -17.70 -5.61 7.87
C LEU A 196 -18.56 -6.36 6.84
N GLU A 197 -18.14 -7.54 6.40
CA GLU A 197 -18.97 -8.40 5.53
C GLU A 197 -20.27 -8.81 6.23
N LYS A 198 -20.20 -9.20 7.50
CA LYS A 198 -21.40 -9.54 8.29
C LYS A 198 -22.32 -8.34 8.52
N ALA A 199 -21.75 -7.16 8.79
CA ALA A 199 -22.52 -5.94 9.02
C ALA A 199 -23.25 -5.45 7.77
N THR A 200 -22.66 -5.64 6.59
CA THR A 200 -23.20 -5.16 5.31
C THR A 200 -23.96 -6.23 4.52
N GLY A 201 -23.72 -7.51 4.80
CA GLY A 201 -24.20 -8.64 4.00
C GLY A 201 -23.56 -8.72 2.60
N ARG A 202 -22.41 -8.06 2.39
CA ARG A 202 -21.76 -7.95 1.07
C ARG A 202 -20.31 -8.44 1.13
N PRO A 203 -19.79 -9.03 0.03
CA PRO A 203 -18.39 -9.42 -0.06
C PRO A 203 -17.44 -8.21 0.04
N MET A 204 -16.27 -8.40 0.66
CA MET A 204 -15.23 -7.37 0.81
C MET A 204 -14.76 -6.83 -0.54
N THR A 205 -14.63 -7.70 -1.55
CA THR A 205 -14.26 -7.31 -2.92
C THR A 205 -15.16 -6.24 -3.49
N ASP A 206 -16.49 -6.43 -3.35
CA ASP A 206 -17.49 -5.50 -3.87
C ASP A 206 -17.51 -4.20 -3.10
N LEU A 207 -17.37 -4.28 -1.76
CA LEU A 207 -17.33 -3.11 -0.88
C LEU A 207 -16.11 -2.23 -1.18
N LEU A 208 -14.93 -2.83 -1.31
CA LEU A 208 -13.72 -2.09 -1.60
C LEU A 208 -13.75 -1.49 -3.00
N ASP A 209 -14.17 -2.25 -4.01
CA ASP A 209 -14.27 -1.75 -5.37
C ASP A 209 -15.21 -0.54 -5.46
N GLU A 210 -16.41 -0.65 -4.90
CA GLU A 210 -17.43 0.40 -4.99
C GLU A 210 -17.11 1.63 -4.16
N LYS A 211 -16.68 1.43 -2.90
CA LYS A 211 -16.56 2.52 -1.93
C LYS A 211 -15.17 3.14 -1.84
N VAL A 212 -14.12 2.42 -2.30
CA VAL A 212 -12.73 2.87 -2.15
C VAL A 212 -12.00 2.94 -3.49
N LEU A 213 -11.87 1.81 -4.21
CA LEU A 213 -10.97 1.75 -5.36
C LEU A 213 -11.46 2.62 -6.53
N ARG A 214 -12.70 2.43 -6.98
CA ARG A 214 -13.28 3.24 -8.06
C ARG A 214 -13.37 4.73 -7.73
N PRO A 215 -13.83 5.16 -6.52
CA PRO A 215 -13.86 6.58 -6.16
C PRO A 215 -12.48 7.23 -6.08
N LEU A 216 -11.42 6.48 -5.79
CA LEU A 216 -10.03 6.94 -5.89
C LEU A 216 -9.50 6.93 -7.31
N GLY A 217 -10.13 6.23 -8.25
CA GLY A 217 -9.68 6.10 -9.65
C GLY A 217 -8.63 5.01 -9.85
N LEU A 218 -8.53 4.02 -8.96
CA LEU A 218 -7.52 2.97 -8.98
C LEU A 218 -7.90 1.88 -10.00
N THR A 219 -7.56 2.08 -11.25
CA THR A 219 -8.00 1.22 -12.36
C THR A 219 -7.14 -0.04 -12.56
N GLY A 220 -5.88 -0.01 -12.12
CA GLY A 220 -4.94 -1.13 -12.11
C GLY A 220 -4.92 -1.89 -10.79
N THR A 221 -5.73 -1.47 -9.80
CA THR A 221 -5.80 -2.12 -8.48
C THR A 221 -7.05 -2.95 -8.36
N ARG A 222 -6.90 -4.21 -7.99
CA ARG A 222 -8.04 -5.11 -7.78
C ARG A 222 -7.74 -6.17 -6.73
N ALA A 223 -8.79 -6.68 -6.11
CA ALA A 223 -8.70 -7.84 -5.25
C ALA A 223 -8.19 -9.05 -6.04
N SER A 224 -7.28 -9.79 -5.43
CA SER A 224 -6.77 -11.04 -5.96
C SER A 224 -7.21 -12.17 -5.03
N LEU A 225 -8.24 -12.92 -5.44
CA LEU A 225 -8.71 -14.11 -4.71
C LEU A 225 -7.86 -15.35 -5.03
N THR A 226 -6.92 -15.21 -5.96
CA THR A 226 -6.01 -16.26 -6.45
C THR A 226 -4.57 -15.75 -6.43
N ALA A 227 -3.64 -16.61 -6.81
CA ALA A 227 -2.23 -16.24 -6.99
C ALA A 227 -1.96 -15.43 -8.27
N GLU A 228 -2.96 -15.18 -9.11
CA GLU A 228 -2.79 -14.44 -10.36
C GLU A 228 -2.41 -12.97 -10.12
N ILE A 229 -1.55 -12.45 -10.99
CA ILE A 229 -1.22 -11.03 -11.11
C ILE A 229 -1.56 -10.62 -12.55
N PRO A 230 -2.22 -9.46 -12.78
CA PRO A 230 -2.47 -8.96 -14.13
C PRO A 230 -1.16 -8.71 -14.89
N GLU A 231 -1.16 -9.02 -16.17
CA GLU A 231 -0.03 -8.71 -17.06
C GLU A 231 -0.08 -7.23 -17.53
N PRO A 232 1.07 -6.59 -17.75
CA PRO A 232 2.42 -7.10 -17.48
C PRO A 232 2.71 -7.16 -15.98
N ALA A 233 3.38 -8.22 -15.51
CA ALA A 233 3.70 -8.45 -14.10
C ALA A 233 5.16 -8.15 -13.79
N LEU A 234 5.41 -7.50 -12.67
CA LEU A 234 6.72 -7.41 -12.05
C LEU A 234 6.98 -8.72 -11.29
N HIS A 235 7.92 -9.52 -11.75
CA HIS A 235 8.24 -10.80 -11.12
C HIS A 235 9.11 -10.62 -9.88
N ALA A 236 8.74 -11.30 -8.81
CA ALA A 236 9.46 -11.32 -7.54
C ALA A 236 10.15 -12.66 -7.31
N TYR A 237 11.26 -12.60 -6.59
CA TYR A 237 12.09 -13.75 -6.23
C TYR A 237 12.51 -13.61 -4.78
N THR A 238 12.72 -14.75 -4.12
CA THR A 238 13.06 -14.77 -2.69
C THR A 238 13.99 -15.94 -2.32
N SER A 239 14.60 -15.81 -1.15
CA SER A 239 15.35 -16.87 -0.49
C SER A 239 14.75 -17.26 0.87
N GLU A 240 13.54 -16.75 1.21
CA GLU A 240 12.91 -16.90 2.53
C GLU A 240 12.71 -18.35 2.97
N ARG A 241 12.47 -19.28 2.03
CA ARG A 241 12.27 -20.70 2.33
C ARG A 241 13.56 -21.49 2.53
N ARG A 242 14.71 -20.83 2.44
CA ARG A 242 16.02 -21.48 2.55
C ARG A 242 16.15 -22.38 3.77
N GLN A 243 15.73 -21.90 4.94
CA GLN A 243 15.80 -22.68 6.19
C GLN A 243 14.75 -23.80 6.23
N ALA A 244 13.52 -23.51 5.85
CA ALA A 244 12.45 -24.52 5.80
C ALA A 244 12.78 -25.68 4.87
N LEU A 245 13.44 -25.42 3.76
CA LEU A 245 13.92 -26.41 2.79
C LEU A 245 15.26 -27.06 3.20
N ARG A 246 15.88 -26.63 4.30
CA ARG A 246 17.17 -27.11 4.79
C ARG A 246 18.27 -27.03 3.74
N ILE A 247 18.31 -25.92 2.98
CA ILE A 247 19.34 -25.69 1.99
C ILE A 247 20.68 -25.54 2.71
N PRO A 248 21.72 -26.34 2.36
CA PRO A 248 23.02 -26.27 3.03
C PRO A 248 23.67 -24.89 2.91
N ASP A 249 24.44 -24.50 3.95
CA ASP A 249 25.20 -23.27 3.92
C ASP A 249 26.14 -23.20 2.69
N GLY A 250 26.25 -22.00 2.13
CA GLY A 250 27.04 -21.78 0.91
C GLY A 250 26.42 -22.26 -0.39
N THR A 251 25.27 -22.95 -0.34
CA THR A 251 24.51 -23.32 -1.54
C THR A 251 23.67 -22.11 -1.99
N SER A 252 23.75 -21.73 -3.25
CA SER A 252 22.86 -20.71 -3.82
C SER A 252 21.42 -21.21 -3.80
N PHE A 253 20.53 -20.37 -3.28
CA PHE A 253 19.09 -20.63 -3.30
C PHE A 253 18.34 -19.33 -3.57
N TYR A 254 17.52 -19.35 -4.60
CA TYR A 254 16.76 -18.19 -5.04
C TYR A 254 15.63 -18.70 -5.94
N GLU A 255 14.40 -18.48 -5.54
CA GLU A 255 13.22 -19.01 -6.22
C GLU A 255 12.22 -17.92 -6.56
N GLU A 256 11.43 -18.13 -7.58
CA GLU A 256 10.36 -17.22 -7.95
C GLU A 256 9.18 -17.33 -6.98
N SER A 257 8.72 -16.20 -6.50
CA SER A 257 7.60 -16.08 -5.55
C SER A 257 6.40 -15.31 -6.09
N THR A 258 6.46 -14.85 -7.34
CA THR A 258 5.41 -14.04 -7.99
C THR A 258 4.02 -14.63 -7.80
N TYR A 259 3.89 -15.94 -7.98
CA TYR A 259 2.62 -16.66 -7.94
C TYR A 259 2.41 -17.45 -6.64
N TRP A 260 3.14 -17.13 -5.57
CA TRP A 260 2.80 -17.64 -4.25
C TRP A 260 1.43 -17.13 -3.83
N ASN A 261 0.67 -17.98 -3.12
CA ASN A 261 -0.71 -17.65 -2.79
C ASN A 261 -0.77 -16.55 -1.73
N PRO A 262 -1.40 -15.39 -2.02
CA PRO A 262 -1.44 -14.25 -1.11
C PRO A 262 -2.57 -14.32 -0.07
N SER A 263 -3.37 -15.40 -0.04
CA SER A 263 -4.58 -15.51 0.81
C SER A 263 -4.31 -15.39 2.29
N TRP A 264 -3.06 -15.49 2.70
CA TRP A 264 -2.67 -15.38 4.10
C TRP A 264 -2.47 -13.94 4.61
N THR A 265 -2.56 -12.90 3.78
CA THR A 265 -2.12 -11.54 4.19
C THR A 265 -3.10 -10.83 5.11
N ILE A 266 -4.30 -10.60 4.67
CA ILE A 266 -5.38 -9.95 5.43
C ILE A 266 -6.73 -10.53 4.98
N THR A 267 -7.84 -9.88 5.32
CA THR A 267 -9.18 -10.33 4.92
C THR A 267 -9.25 -10.73 3.45
N HIS A 268 -9.82 -11.90 3.20
CA HIS A 268 -10.10 -12.40 1.86
C HIS A 268 -10.91 -11.38 1.05
N GLY A 269 -10.45 -11.07 -0.13
CA GLY A 269 -11.04 -10.03 -0.97
C GLY A 269 -10.42 -8.64 -0.80
N ALA A 270 -9.59 -8.43 0.22
CA ALA A 270 -8.83 -7.19 0.39
C ALA A 270 -7.38 -7.30 -0.12
N ILE A 271 -6.96 -8.47 -0.59
CA ILE A 271 -5.64 -8.70 -1.15
C ILE A 271 -5.58 -8.08 -2.53
N GLN A 272 -4.66 -7.15 -2.72
CA GLN A 272 -4.59 -6.32 -3.92
C GLN A 272 -3.34 -6.58 -4.74
N THR A 273 -3.50 -6.43 -6.06
CA THR A 273 -2.42 -6.11 -6.98
C THR A 273 -2.58 -4.68 -7.45
N ALA A 274 -1.50 -3.97 -7.70
CA ALA A 274 -1.52 -2.57 -8.10
C ALA A 274 -0.42 -2.25 -9.11
N THR A 275 -0.56 -1.14 -9.83
CA THR A 275 0.52 -0.47 -10.58
C THR A 275 1.13 0.64 -9.74
N ILE A 276 2.26 1.18 -10.17
CA ILE A 276 2.89 2.31 -9.47
C ILE A 276 2.03 3.59 -9.52
N ALA A 277 1.28 3.78 -10.59
CA ALA A 277 0.35 4.90 -10.72
C ALA A 277 -0.78 4.81 -9.69
N ASP A 278 -1.35 3.62 -9.50
CA ASP A 278 -2.39 3.41 -8.50
C ASP A 278 -1.84 3.46 -7.07
N LEU A 279 -0.60 3.05 -6.87
CA LEU A 279 0.06 3.15 -5.56
C LEU A 279 0.24 4.62 -5.16
N GLU A 280 0.68 5.47 -6.09
CA GLU A 280 0.78 6.92 -5.87
C GLU A 280 -0.60 7.56 -5.66
N ALA A 281 -1.59 7.22 -6.50
CA ALA A 281 -2.95 7.72 -6.35
C ALA A 281 -3.60 7.29 -5.01
N THR A 282 -3.20 6.13 -4.47
CA THR A 282 -3.56 5.70 -3.12
C THR A 282 -2.97 6.62 -2.07
N ALA A 283 -1.66 6.91 -2.14
CA ALA A 283 -0.99 7.84 -1.23
C ALA A 283 -1.69 9.20 -1.20
N VAL A 284 -1.94 9.78 -2.38
CA VAL A 284 -2.65 11.05 -2.52
C VAL A 284 -4.08 10.96 -1.98
N GLY A 285 -4.84 9.96 -2.43
CA GLY A 285 -6.27 9.86 -2.12
C GLY A 285 -6.56 9.59 -0.65
N ILE A 286 -5.82 8.66 -0.03
CA ILE A 286 -5.96 8.35 1.39
C ILE A 286 -5.27 9.41 2.25
N GLY A 287 -4.04 9.79 1.89
CA GLY A 287 -3.26 10.78 2.63
C GLY A 287 -3.89 12.18 2.65
N SER A 288 -4.69 12.55 1.64
CA SER A 288 -5.46 13.79 1.64
C SER A 288 -6.86 13.67 2.28
N GLY A 289 -7.28 12.45 2.62
CA GLY A 289 -8.62 12.21 3.16
C GLY A 289 -9.75 12.39 2.12
N LYS A 290 -9.46 12.21 0.84
CA LYS A 290 -10.38 12.49 -0.29
C LYS A 290 -11.76 11.88 -0.16
N LEU A 291 -11.88 10.70 0.45
CA LEU A 291 -13.13 9.97 0.59
C LEU A 291 -13.85 10.22 1.92
N LEU A 292 -13.17 10.76 2.91
CA LEU A 292 -13.63 10.85 4.29
C LEU A 292 -14.10 12.26 4.67
N SER A 293 -15.04 12.34 5.58
CA SER A 293 -15.33 13.59 6.26
C SER A 293 -14.11 14.10 7.02
N PRO A 294 -14.01 15.43 7.32
CA PRO A 294 -12.90 15.95 8.11
C PRO A 294 -12.77 15.30 9.50
N ASP A 295 -13.87 14.84 10.10
CA ASP A 295 -13.86 14.17 11.39
C ASP A 295 -13.28 12.76 11.30
N SER A 296 -13.70 11.97 10.33
CA SER A 296 -13.16 10.62 10.08
C SER A 296 -11.69 10.68 9.67
N TYR A 297 -11.32 11.64 8.82
CA TYR A 297 -9.93 11.83 8.45
C TYR A 297 -9.05 12.16 9.66
N ARG A 298 -9.47 13.09 10.54
CA ARG A 298 -8.75 13.38 11.79
C ARG A 298 -8.58 12.14 12.68
N ARG A 299 -9.60 11.27 12.74
CA ARG A 299 -9.47 9.98 13.45
C ARG A 299 -8.47 9.06 12.80
N MET A 300 -8.49 8.96 11.46
CA MET A 300 -7.57 8.12 10.69
C MET A 300 -6.11 8.47 10.97
N VAL A 301 -5.78 9.76 10.97
CA VAL A 301 -4.42 10.26 11.15
C VAL A 301 -4.09 10.67 12.59
N SER A 302 -4.86 10.18 13.58
CA SER A 302 -4.62 10.47 14.99
C SER A 302 -3.29 9.90 15.46
N THR A 303 -2.58 10.69 16.26
CA THR A 303 -1.32 10.31 16.92
C THR A 303 -1.49 10.01 18.40
N ASP A 304 -2.70 9.70 18.84
CA ASP A 304 -3.06 9.52 20.24
C ASP A 304 -2.38 8.31 20.93
N LEU A 305 -1.77 7.40 20.16
CA LEU A 305 -0.97 6.30 20.70
C LEU A 305 0.44 6.73 21.16
N ARG A 306 0.93 7.92 20.77
CA ARG A 306 2.25 8.40 21.16
C ARG A 306 2.36 8.49 22.70
N GLY A 307 3.43 7.86 23.23
CA GLY A 307 3.68 7.82 24.68
C GLY A 307 2.74 6.89 25.47
N ARG A 308 1.81 6.19 24.83
CA ARG A 308 0.82 5.31 25.49
C ARG A 308 1.11 3.82 25.28
N THR A 309 2.05 3.49 24.43
CA THR A 309 2.42 2.10 24.07
C THR A 309 3.85 1.79 24.49
N ARG A 310 4.19 0.50 24.59
CA ARG A 310 5.50 0.06 25.10
C ARG A 310 5.88 -1.30 24.52
N ALA A 311 7.18 -1.58 24.47
CA ALA A 311 7.67 -2.95 24.27
C ALA A 311 7.21 -3.85 25.43
N GLN A 312 6.92 -5.11 25.12
CA GLN A 312 6.40 -6.08 26.08
C GLN A 312 7.03 -7.46 25.81
N PRO A 313 7.53 -8.17 26.85
CA PRO A 313 7.99 -9.55 26.71
C PRO A 313 6.91 -10.44 26.12
N GLY A 314 7.29 -11.32 25.19
CA GLY A 314 6.35 -12.23 24.51
C GLY A 314 5.49 -11.58 23.42
N CYS A 315 5.72 -10.29 23.12
CA CYS A 315 5.07 -9.57 22.04
C CYS A 315 6.13 -8.93 21.11
N PRO A 316 6.57 -9.62 20.08
CA PRO A 316 7.70 -9.16 19.24
C PRO A 316 7.40 -7.88 18.46
N THR A 317 6.13 -7.58 18.22
CA THR A 317 5.66 -6.39 17.48
C THR A 317 5.18 -5.26 18.40
N CYS A 318 5.09 -5.48 19.73
CA CYS A 318 4.77 -4.42 20.68
C CYS A 318 5.91 -3.40 20.75
N MET A 319 5.63 -2.13 20.52
CA MET A 319 6.62 -1.08 20.53
C MET A 319 6.08 0.27 21.04
N PRO A 320 6.94 1.15 21.55
CA PRO A 320 6.52 2.50 21.88
C PRO A 320 6.22 3.31 20.62
N MET A 321 5.06 3.94 20.55
CA MET A 321 4.71 4.90 19.51
C MET A 321 5.34 6.25 19.82
N THR A 322 6.00 6.83 18.82
CA THR A 322 6.75 8.08 18.91
C THR A 322 6.53 8.91 17.64
N ASP A 323 7.18 10.07 17.52
CA ASP A 323 7.18 10.84 16.28
C ASP A 323 7.81 10.09 15.10
N ARG A 324 8.72 9.14 15.37
CA ARG A 324 9.38 8.33 14.33
C ARG A 324 8.46 7.30 13.71
N TYR A 325 7.55 6.76 14.51
CA TYR A 325 6.58 5.76 14.08
C TYR A 325 5.36 5.81 15.00
N THR A 326 4.23 6.12 14.43
CA THR A 326 2.92 6.08 15.08
C THR A 326 1.94 5.37 14.15
N TYR A 327 0.93 4.76 14.72
CA TYR A 327 -0.11 4.09 13.96
C TYR A 327 -1.47 4.74 14.21
N GLY A 328 -2.10 5.23 13.16
CA GLY A 328 -3.48 5.73 13.17
C GLY A 328 -4.49 4.61 12.94
N ILE A 329 -5.56 4.88 12.23
CA ILE A 329 -6.51 3.85 11.79
C ILE A 329 -6.08 3.38 10.41
N GLY A 330 -5.34 2.25 10.35
CA GLY A 330 -4.86 1.65 9.11
C GLY A 330 -3.80 2.45 8.34
N ILE A 331 -3.08 3.34 9.00
CA ILE A 331 -2.03 4.14 8.38
C ILE A 331 -0.86 4.34 9.35
N VAL A 332 0.35 4.30 8.83
CA VAL A 332 1.57 4.65 9.56
C VAL A 332 1.83 6.15 9.42
N ILE A 333 2.25 6.77 10.52
CA ILE A 333 2.60 8.19 10.58
C ILE A 333 4.05 8.30 11.06
N SER A 334 4.93 8.88 10.23
CA SER A 334 6.36 9.08 10.50
C SER A 334 6.72 10.55 10.28
N GLY A 335 6.97 11.28 11.37
CA GLY A 335 6.98 12.75 11.31
C GLY A 335 5.62 13.26 10.82
N ASP A 336 5.61 14.00 9.71
CA ASP A 336 4.40 14.52 9.05
C ASP A 336 3.98 13.67 7.83
N TRP A 337 4.68 12.57 7.56
CA TRP A 337 4.38 11.65 6.46
C TRP A 337 3.34 10.61 6.87
N LEU A 338 2.38 10.37 5.98
CA LEU A 338 1.39 9.30 6.04
C LEU A 338 1.80 8.23 5.05
N LEU A 339 1.91 6.95 5.46
CA LEU A 339 2.48 5.92 4.60
C LEU A 339 1.99 4.51 4.89
N GLN A 340 2.26 3.61 3.92
CA GLN A 340 2.27 2.16 4.11
C GLN A 340 3.56 1.59 3.48
N ASN A 341 4.16 0.58 4.12
CA ASN A 341 5.47 0.03 3.75
C ASN A 341 5.49 -1.49 3.68
N PRO A 342 4.69 -2.10 2.81
CA PRO A 342 4.59 -3.54 2.72
C PRO A 342 5.90 -4.24 2.35
N MET A 343 6.09 -5.44 2.90
CA MET A 343 6.97 -6.49 2.37
C MET A 343 6.14 -7.74 2.10
N PHE A 344 6.38 -8.39 0.98
CA PHE A 344 5.60 -9.56 0.59
C PHE A 344 6.43 -10.48 -0.32
N SER A 345 7.00 -11.54 0.25
CA SER A 345 7.63 -12.64 -0.51
C SER A 345 8.44 -12.19 -1.74
N GLY A 346 9.48 -11.38 -1.52
CA GLY A 346 10.34 -10.87 -2.58
C GLY A 346 9.88 -9.55 -3.22
N TYR A 347 8.72 -8.99 -2.81
CA TYR A 347 8.36 -7.61 -3.09
C TYR A 347 8.65 -6.72 -1.89
N GLY A 348 9.14 -5.50 -2.13
CA GLY A 348 9.12 -4.41 -1.19
C GLY A 348 8.34 -3.25 -1.79
N GLY A 349 7.50 -2.63 -1.00
CA GLY A 349 6.71 -1.48 -1.43
C GLY A 349 6.73 -0.36 -0.40
N LEU A 350 6.42 0.83 -0.87
CA LEU A 350 6.10 1.96 -0.03
C LEU A 350 5.25 2.95 -0.82
N GLU A 351 4.21 3.44 -0.18
CA GLU A 351 3.53 4.64 -0.62
C GLU A 351 3.51 5.64 0.54
N ALA A 352 3.77 6.91 0.24
CA ALA A 352 3.80 7.97 1.24
C ALA A 352 3.27 9.29 0.70
N TYR A 353 2.66 10.06 1.59
CA TYR A 353 2.13 11.38 1.30
C TYR A 353 2.51 12.38 2.39
N LEU A 354 2.99 13.55 1.98
CA LEU A 354 3.27 14.71 2.84
C LEU A 354 2.18 15.77 2.62
N PRO A 355 1.18 15.87 3.51
CA PRO A 355 0.01 16.74 3.28
C PRO A 355 0.35 18.22 3.09
N ALA A 356 1.33 18.74 3.84
CA ALA A 356 1.72 20.15 3.79
C ALA A 356 2.22 20.60 2.41
N ARG A 357 2.81 19.68 1.65
CA ARG A 357 3.35 19.92 0.30
C ARG A 357 2.55 19.24 -0.80
N LYS A 358 1.59 18.39 -0.45
CA LYS A 358 0.92 17.48 -1.39
C LYS A 358 1.92 16.65 -2.20
N LEU A 359 3.02 16.27 -1.58
CA LEU A 359 4.08 15.48 -2.17
C LEU A 359 3.77 13.99 -1.94
N ALA A 360 3.67 13.23 -3.01
CA ALA A 360 3.48 11.79 -2.97
C ALA A 360 4.70 11.06 -3.52
N ILE A 361 5.11 9.98 -2.86
CA ILE A 361 6.21 9.11 -3.27
C ILE A 361 5.70 7.67 -3.23
N ALA A 362 5.72 7.01 -4.38
CA ALA A 362 5.38 5.60 -4.51
C ALA A 362 6.59 4.82 -5.05
N VAL A 363 6.90 3.69 -4.40
CA VAL A 363 8.04 2.83 -4.72
C VAL A 363 7.62 1.37 -4.68
N ALA A 364 8.00 0.61 -5.70
CA ALA A 364 7.93 -0.85 -5.70
C ALA A 364 9.30 -1.40 -6.10
N VAL A 365 9.80 -2.40 -5.36
CA VAL A 365 11.10 -3.01 -5.62
C VAL A 365 11.01 -4.53 -5.57
N THR A 366 11.92 -5.18 -6.30
CA THR A 366 12.21 -6.60 -6.17
C THR A 366 13.71 -6.80 -5.95
N PHE A 367 14.12 -7.95 -5.46
CA PHE A 367 15.44 -8.18 -4.89
C PHE A 367 16.25 -9.14 -5.76
N ALA A 368 17.55 -8.90 -5.90
CA ALA A 368 18.52 -9.82 -6.49
C ALA A 368 18.99 -10.84 -5.43
N PRO A 369 19.65 -11.93 -5.82
CA PRO A 369 20.11 -12.95 -4.86
C PRO A 369 20.99 -12.41 -3.74
N GLU A 370 21.80 -11.38 -4.03
CA GLU A 370 22.74 -10.77 -3.10
C GLU A 370 22.07 -9.91 -2.01
N ALA A 371 20.78 -9.60 -2.14
CA ALA A 371 20.00 -8.89 -1.13
C ALA A 371 19.68 -9.75 0.10
N PHE A 372 19.79 -11.08 -0.03
CA PHE A 372 19.44 -12.03 1.02
C PHE A 372 20.68 -12.46 1.82
N ASP A 373 20.54 -12.48 3.14
CA ASP A 373 21.58 -13.01 4.02
C ASP A 373 21.69 -14.56 3.93
N ALA A 374 22.62 -15.13 4.68
CA ALA A 374 22.82 -16.59 4.70
C ALA A 374 21.61 -17.38 5.22
N GLN A 375 20.68 -16.72 5.89
CA GLN A 375 19.44 -17.30 6.42
C GLN A 375 18.25 -17.09 5.48
N GLY A 376 18.41 -16.27 4.44
CA GLY A 376 17.34 -15.91 3.50
C GLY A 376 16.54 -14.67 3.93
N ASN A 377 17.01 -13.92 4.94
CA ASN A 377 16.37 -12.67 5.34
C ASN A 377 16.80 -11.52 4.44
N TYR A 378 15.94 -10.53 4.31
CA TYR A 378 16.19 -9.28 3.59
C TYR A 378 15.45 -8.12 4.26
N THR A 379 15.76 -6.89 3.86
CA THR A 379 15.14 -5.69 4.43
C THR A 379 14.30 -4.96 3.38
N ASN A 380 13.29 -4.19 3.82
CA ASN A 380 12.49 -3.39 2.91
C ASN A 380 13.28 -2.20 2.36
N ALA A 381 13.98 -2.41 1.25
CA ALA A 381 14.75 -1.35 0.59
C ALA A 381 13.88 -0.22 0.01
N ALA A 382 12.56 -0.44 -0.20
CA ALA A 382 11.64 0.63 -0.57
C ALA A 382 11.55 1.70 0.52
N GLN A 383 11.68 1.32 1.80
CA GLN A 383 11.76 2.27 2.92
C GLN A 383 13.03 3.12 2.85
N THR A 384 14.17 2.53 2.51
CA THR A 384 15.44 3.26 2.33
C THR A 384 15.34 4.23 1.16
N LEU A 385 14.80 3.77 0.05
CA LEU A 385 14.62 4.57 -1.16
C LEU A 385 13.69 5.76 -0.90
N PHE A 386 12.56 5.53 -0.27
CA PHE A 386 11.65 6.59 0.18
C PHE A 386 12.36 7.62 1.05
N SER A 387 13.08 7.18 2.09
CA SER A 387 13.72 8.09 3.04
C SER A 387 14.78 8.99 2.35
N ARG A 388 15.54 8.44 1.39
CA ARG A 388 16.51 9.20 0.58
C ARG A 388 15.81 10.20 -0.34
N ILE A 389 14.74 9.80 -1.04
CA ILE A 389 13.98 10.69 -1.93
C ILE A 389 13.29 11.80 -1.12
N ALA A 390 12.66 11.46 0.00
CA ALA A 390 12.00 12.42 0.86
C ALA A 390 12.98 13.45 1.44
N ALA A 391 14.19 13.02 1.86
CA ALA A 391 15.23 13.93 2.34
C ALA A 391 15.76 14.87 1.23
N GLU A 392 15.81 14.42 -0.01
CA GLU A 392 16.21 15.25 -1.15
C GLU A 392 15.12 16.28 -1.51
N LEU A 393 13.85 15.85 -1.59
CA LEU A 393 12.76 16.68 -2.08
C LEU A 393 12.14 17.57 -0.98
N ALA A 394 12.19 17.12 0.26
CA ALA A 394 11.60 17.79 1.43
C ALA A 394 12.56 17.73 2.62
N PRO A 395 13.74 18.38 2.56
CA PRO A 395 14.77 18.26 3.58
C PRO A 395 14.32 18.75 4.96
N ASP A 396 13.45 19.77 5.02
CA ASP A 396 12.91 20.30 6.29
C ASP A 396 11.86 19.37 6.92
N ASP A 397 11.22 18.54 6.11
CA ASP A 397 10.21 17.56 6.50
C ASP A 397 10.71 16.10 6.31
N ALA A 398 12.02 15.88 6.27
CA ALA A 398 12.58 14.55 6.08
C ALA A 398 12.04 13.57 7.14
N PRO A 399 11.57 12.36 6.73
CA PRO A 399 11.02 11.42 7.70
C PRO A 399 12.10 11.01 8.71
N PRO A 400 11.78 10.87 9.99
CA PRO A 400 12.74 10.42 10.98
C PRO A 400 13.29 9.04 10.60
N VAL A 401 14.63 8.92 10.60
CA VAL A 401 15.30 7.65 10.23
C VAL A 401 14.82 6.52 11.15
N PRO A 402 14.32 5.39 10.63
CA PRO A 402 14.00 4.21 11.43
C PRO A 402 15.28 3.73 12.16
N ARG A 403 15.15 3.32 13.42
CA ARG A 403 16.25 2.70 14.17
C ARG A 403 16.22 1.21 14.01
#